data_19e9bd64fa442dcf140b99aae1b92575
#
_entry.id   19e9bd64fa442dcf140b99aae1b92575
#
_cell.length_a   1.000
_cell.length_b   1.000
_cell.length_c   1.000
_cell.angle_alpha   90.00
_cell.angle_beta   90.00
_cell.angle_gamma   90.00
#
_symmetry.space_group_name_H-M   'P 1'
#
loop_
_entity.id
_entity.type
_entity.pdbx_description
1 polymer ?
#
loop_
_entity_poly.entity_id
_entity_poly.type
_entity_poly.pdbx_seq_one_letter_code
_entity_poly.pdbx_strand_id
1 'polypeptide(L)'
;MELRFSPLFSGSSGNSIYAGCDGGHLLIDAGVSCARVVAELRRIGIEPGQLSGLLATHEHIDHIRGVGVLSRRFDLPIYATEGTWVAMEEKLGGVAAKNVRVIEPMQDFFLGGMSVMAFDIPHDAAQPVGYSLSLGAARLCVATDIGCVRDSWLNVAAGADAVVLESNYDPDMLRAGPYPYALKQRILSRRGHLANDDAGRAAVSLVRDGARQIVLGHLSKENNFPALAEKCCALALESAGVRLGEDASLCVAERDGLTGMFAVRAGF
;
A
#
# COMPACT_ATOMS: atom_id res chain seq x y z
N MET A 1 -2.65 -0.66 23.46
CA MET A 1 -3.22 -0.30 22.15
C MET A 1 -2.39 -1.00 21.10
N GLU A 2 -3.00 -1.67 20.13
CA GLU A 2 -2.32 -2.45 19.12
C GLU A 2 -2.66 -1.86 17.74
N LEU A 3 -1.65 -1.59 16.92
CA LEU A 3 -1.84 -1.23 15.51
C LEU A 3 -2.04 -2.52 14.71
N ARG A 4 -3.14 -2.60 13.98
CA ARG A 4 -3.47 -3.75 13.12
C ARG A 4 -3.67 -3.29 11.69
N PHE A 5 -3.34 -4.15 10.74
CA PHE A 5 -3.60 -3.89 9.32
C PHE A 5 -3.97 -5.15 8.57
N SER A 6 -4.57 -4.96 7.42
CA SER A 6 -4.89 -6.04 6.49
C SER A 6 -5.00 -5.51 5.06
N PRO A 7 -4.24 -6.05 4.10
CA PRO A 7 -4.59 -5.90 2.70
C PRO A 7 -5.93 -6.61 2.44
N LEU A 8 -6.93 -5.84 2.05
CA LEU A 8 -8.26 -6.35 1.66
C LEU A 8 -8.29 -6.75 0.19
N PHE A 9 -7.52 -6.06 -0.63
CA PHE A 9 -7.30 -6.30 -2.05
C PHE A 9 -5.91 -5.82 -2.40
N SER A 10 -5.18 -6.57 -3.22
CA SER A 10 -3.82 -6.19 -3.61
C SER A 10 -3.44 -6.67 -5.01
N GLY A 11 -3.34 -5.74 -5.96
CA GLY A 11 -2.89 -6.02 -7.33
C GLY A 11 -3.38 -4.99 -8.33
N SER A 12 -2.90 -5.06 -9.55
CA SER A 12 -3.21 -4.13 -10.64
C SER A 12 -4.70 -4.07 -11.07
N SER A 13 -5.58 -4.82 -10.42
CA SER A 13 -7.04 -4.79 -10.61
C SER A 13 -7.78 -4.01 -9.51
N GLY A 14 -7.11 -3.72 -8.41
CA GLY A 14 -7.65 -2.93 -7.30
C GLY A 14 -6.89 -3.16 -6.00
N ASN A 15 -6.60 -2.07 -5.32
CA ASN A 15 -5.86 -2.03 -4.06
C ASN A 15 -6.74 -1.43 -2.96
N SER A 16 -6.64 -1.99 -1.77
CA SER A 16 -7.29 -1.45 -0.58
C SER A 16 -6.66 -2.08 0.66
N ILE A 17 -6.16 -1.27 1.57
CA ILE A 17 -5.51 -1.73 2.79
C ILE A 17 -6.22 -1.10 3.98
N TYR A 18 -6.68 -1.94 4.89
CA TYR A 18 -7.19 -1.52 6.19
C TYR A 18 -6.03 -1.32 7.16
N ALA A 19 -6.09 -0.26 7.96
CA ALA A 19 -5.25 -0.07 9.14
C ALA A 19 -6.10 0.48 10.29
N GLY A 20 -5.85 0.03 11.53
CA GLY A 20 -6.67 0.49 12.65
C GLY A 20 -6.11 0.13 14.02
N CYS A 21 -6.66 0.81 15.03
CA CYS A 21 -6.40 0.58 16.44
C CYS A 21 -7.70 0.83 17.24
N ASP A 22 -7.63 0.75 18.57
CA ASP A 22 -8.79 1.03 19.42
C ASP A 22 -9.31 2.48 19.30
N GLY A 23 -8.48 3.40 18.80
CA GLY A 23 -8.83 4.82 18.59
C GLY A 23 -9.51 5.12 17.26
N GLY A 24 -9.51 4.21 16.29
CA GLY A 24 -10.15 4.38 14.99
C GLY A 24 -9.60 3.52 13.87
N HIS A 25 -10.20 3.66 12.71
CA HIS A 25 -9.97 2.81 11.55
C HIS A 25 -9.73 3.65 10.30
N LEU A 26 -8.79 3.26 9.48
CA LEU A 26 -8.43 3.92 8.23
C LEU A 26 -8.50 2.93 7.07
N LEU A 27 -8.77 3.45 5.89
CA LEU A 27 -8.65 2.71 4.66
C LEU A 27 -7.68 3.43 3.73
N ILE A 28 -6.62 2.76 3.31
CA ILE A 28 -5.67 3.25 2.33
C ILE A 28 -6.09 2.67 0.99
N ASP A 29 -6.50 3.54 0.09
CA ASP A 29 -7.10 3.25 -1.20
C ASP A 29 -8.41 2.43 -1.14
N ALA A 30 -9.18 2.50 -2.21
CA ALA A 30 -10.38 1.71 -2.47
C ALA A 30 -10.50 1.46 -3.98
N GLY A 31 -9.56 0.69 -4.51
CA GLY A 31 -9.41 0.44 -5.95
C GLY A 31 -10.43 -0.52 -6.55
N VAL A 32 -11.29 -1.11 -5.73
CA VAL A 32 -12.41 -1.95 -6.15
C VAL A 32 -13.73 -1.25 -5.86
N SER A 33 -14.87 -1.86 -6.27
CA SER A 33 -16.19 -1.26 -5.99
C SER A 33 -16.44 -1.11 -4.49
N CYS A 34 -17.17 -0.06 -4.11
CA CYS A 34 -17.61 0.18 -2.73
C CYS A 34 -18.24 -1.08 -2.10
N ALA A 35 -19.04 -1.83 -2.83
CA ALA A 35 -19.69 -3.05 -2.31
C ALA A 35 -18.66 -4.12 -1.92
N ARG A 36 -17.60 -4.31 -2.72
CA ARG A 36 -16.52 -5.26 -2.39
C ARG A 36 -15.74 -4.81 -1.15
N VAL A 37 -15.37 -3.53 -1.07
CA VAL A 37 -14.69 -2.98 0.10
C VAL A 37 -15.52 -3.17 1.37
N VAL A 38 -16.80 -2.83 1.32
CA VAL A 38 -17.74 -3.00 2.46
C VAL A 38 -17.84 -4.46 2.89
N ALA A 39 -17.88 -5.39 1.95
CA ALA A 39 -17.93 -6.81 2.26
C ALA A 39 -16.68 -7.26 3.04
N GLU A 40 -15.48 -6.88 2.61
CA GLU A 40 -14.24 -7.27 3.29
C GLU A 40 -14.06 -6.56 4.65
N LEU A 41 -14.43 -5.27 4.77
CA LEU A 41 -14.45 -4.58 6.07
C LEU A 41 -15.34 -5.31 7.08
N ARG A 42 -16.53 -5.74 6.67
CA ARG A 42 -17.45 -6.49 7.53
C ARG A 42 -16.91 -7.88 7.92
N ARG A 43 -16.17 -8.54 7.04
CA ARG A 43 -15.50 -9.81 7.37
C ARG A 43 -14.48 -9.68 8.50
N ILE A 44 -13.87 -8.52 8.65
CA ILE A 44 -12.96 -8.21 9.77
C ILE A 44 -13.67 -7.50 10.93
N GLY A 45 -15.01 -7.45 10.92
CA GLY A 45 -15.83 -6.87 12.00
C GLY A 45 -15.88 -5.35 12.01
N ILE A 46 -15.53 -4.67 10.92
CA ILE A 46 -15.55 -3.21 10.81
C ILE A 46 -16.73 -2.76 9.95
N GLU A 47 -17.64 -1.99 10.53
CA GLU A 47 -18.66 -1.30 9.74
C GLU A 47 -18.05 -0.07 9.06
N PRO A 48 -18.35 0.18 7.78
CA PRO A 48 -17.72 1.28 7.02
C PRO A 48 -17.88 2.67 7.66
N GLY A 49 -18.97 2.90 8.38
CA GLY A 49 -19.21 4.15 9.12
C GLY A 49 -18.28 4.35 10.33
N GLN A 50 -17.51 3.34 10.73
CA GLN A 50 -16.50 3.45 11.79
C GLN A 50 -15.15 3.92 11.26
N LEU A 51 -14.98 4.02 9.93
CA LEU A 51 -13.76 4.56 9.34
C LEU A 51 -13.63 6.05 9.69
N SER A 52 -12.47 6.42 10.17
CA SER A 52 -12.11 7.82 10.44
C SER A 52 -11.77 8.58 9.17
N GLY A 53 -11.40 7.89 8.09
CA GLY A 53 -11.10 8.48 6.80
C GLY A 53 -10.55 7.50 5.77
N LEU A 54 -10.49 7.99 4.53
CA LEU A 54 -9.91 7.33 3.37
C LEU A 54 -8.61 8.05 3.00
N LEU A 55 -7.52 7.34 2.89
CA LEU A 55 -6.22 7.85 2.42
C LEU A 55 -6.04 7.42 0.97
N ALA A 56 -5.91 8.36 0.03
CA ALA A 56 -5.64 8.05 -1.37
C ALA A 56 -4.14 8.21 -1.66
N THR A 57 -3.50 7.17 -2.21
CA THR A 57 -2.10 7.21 -2.59
C THR A 57 -1.88 8.01 -3.86
N HIS A 58 -2.72 7.81 -4.86
CA HIS A 58 -2.70 8.51 -6.16
C HIS A 58 -4.01 8.25 -6.95
N GLU A 59 -4.15 8.90 -8.10
CA GLU A 59 -5.40 8.98 -8.87
C GLU A 59 -5.68 7.83 -9.85
N HIS A 60 -4.90 6.76 -9.89
CA HIS A 60 -5.18 5.62 -10.77
C HIS A 60 -6.43 4.88 -10.34
N ILE A 61 -7.18 4.35 -11.31
CA ILE A 61 -8.52 3.81 -11.06
C ILE A 61 -8.53 2.58 -10.15
N ASP A 62 -7.46 1.79 -10.17
CA ASP A 62 -7.24 0.65 -9.29
C ASP A 62 -6.85 1.03 -7.84
N HIS A 63 -6.85 2.35 -7.53
CA HIS A 63 -6.72 2.90 -6.19
C HIS A 63 -7.94 3.71 -5.74
N ILE A 64 -8.67 4.33 -6.68
CA ILE A 64 -9.75 5.27 -6.29
C ILE A 64 -11.16 4.87 -6.71
N ARG A 65 -11.36 3.78 -7.43
CA ARG A 65 -12.68 3.37 -8.00
C ARG A 65 -13.84 3.44 -7.01
N GLY A 66 -13.64 3.04 -5.77
CA GLY A 66 -14.65 3.01 -4.71
C GLY A 66 -14.65 4.25 -3.82
N VAL A 67 -13.59 5.07 -3.84
CA VAL A 67 -13.35 6.16 -2.88
C VAL A 67 -14.50 7.15 -2.83
N GLY A 68 -14.91 7.69 -3.98
CA GLY A 68 -15.99 8.69 -4.02
C GLY A 68 -17.35 8.13 -3.55
N VAL A 69 -17.64 6.86 -3.87
CA VAL A 69 -18.90 6.21 -3.43
C VAL A 69 -18.87 5.94 -1.92
N LEU A 70 -17.73 5.48 -1.37
CA LEU A 70 -17.56 5.29 0.07
C LEU A 70 -17.73 6.61 0.82
N SER A 71 -17.08 7.68 0.37
CA SER A 71 -17.19 9.00 0.98
C SER A 71 -18.65 9.48 1.01
N ARG A 72 -19.38 9.44 -0.11
CA ARG A 72 -20.79 9.87 -0.16
C ARG A 72 -21.70 9.02 0.70
N ARG A 73 -21.51 7.70 0.70
CA ARG A 73 -22.41 6.76 1.37
C ARG A 73 -22.27 6.76 2.88
N PHE A 74 -21.05 6.96 3.37
CA PHE A 74 -20.73 6.84 4.79
C PHE A 74 -20.21 8.14 5.40
N ASP A 75 -20.28 9.24 4.63
CA ASP A 75 -19.84 10.59 5.04
C ASP A 75 -18.36 10.62 5.48
N LEU A 76 -17.48 9.95 4.74
CA LEU A 76 -16.08 9.78 5.08
C LEU A 76 -15.20 10.87 4.46
N PRO A 77 -14.31 11.50 5.22
CA PRO A 77 -13.29 12.39 4.67
C PRO A 77 -12.25 11.61 3.84
N ILE A 78 -11.81 12.23 2.75
CA ILE A 78 -10.77 11.71 1.86
C ILE A 78 -9.55 12.59 2.01
N TYR A 79 -8.41 11.98 2.30
CA TYR A 79 -7.11 12.62 2.44
C TYR A 79 -6.24 12.29 1.23
N ALA A 80 -5.76 13.29 0.52
CA ALA A 80 -4.86 13.15 -0.62
C ALA A 80 -4.02 14.40 -0.80
N THR A 81 -2.90 14.29 -1.52
CA THR A 81 -2.10 15.44 -1.94
C THR A 81 -2.88 16.33 -2.90
N GLU A 82 -2.48 17.58 -3.04
CA GLU A 82 -3.14 18.53 -3.95
C GLU A 82 -3.16 18.03 -5.39
N GLY A 83 -2.02 17.53 -5.90
CA GLY A 83 -1.93 16.99 -7.25
C GLY A 83 -2.84 15.77 -7.47
N THR A 84 -2.90 14.86 -6.49
CA THR A 84 -3.83 13.72 -6.53
C THR A 84 -5.29 14.17 -6.53
N TRP A 85 -5.64 15.18 -5.70
CA TRP A 85 -6.99 15.76 -5.67
C TRP A 85 -7.40 16.27 -7.04
N VAL A 86 -6.58 17.14 -7.65
CA VAL A 86 -6.87 17.71 -8.98
C VAL A 86 -7.07 16.60 -10.03
N ALA A 87 -6.25 15.56 -9.98
CA ALA A 87 -6.29 14.48 -10.98
C ALA A 87 -7.42 13.46 -10.77
N MET A 88 -7.99 13.35 -9.54
CA MET A 88 -9.06 12.38 -9.25
C MET A 88 -10.45 13.00 -9.13
N GLU A 89 -10.60 14.32 -8.98
CA GLU A 89 -11.87 15.00 -8.67
C GLU A 89 -13.01 14.58 -9.59
N GLU A 90 -12.79 14.66 -10.90
CA GLU A 90 -13.80 14.27 -11.89
C GLU A 90 -14.15 12.77 -11.84
N LYS A 91 -13.18 11.92 -11.48
CA LYS A 91 -13.34 10.45 -11.42
C LYS A 91 -14.13 10.02 -10.19
N LEU A 92 -14.08 10.79 -9.10
CA LEU A 92 -14.77 10.45 -7.85
C LEU A 92 -16.29 10.71 -7.89
N GLY A 93 -16.74 11.58 -8.81
CA GLY A 93 -18.08 12.18 -8.73
C GLY A 93 -18.16 13.13 -7.52
N GLY A 94 -19.23 13.89 -7.36
CA GLY A 94 -19.33 14.94 -6.34
C GLY A 94 -18.97 14.46 -4.92
N VAL A 95 -17.95 15.07 -4.32
CA VAL A 95 -17.53 14.87 -2.93
C VAL A 95 -17.95 16.11 -2.13
N ALA A 96 -18.54 15.94 -0.94
CA ALA A 96 -18.91 17.06 -0.09
C ALA A 96 -17.65 17.85 0.32
N ALA A 97 -17.67 19.18 0.25
CA ALA A 97 -16.50 20.02 0.57
C ALA A 97 -15.92 19.75 1.96
N LYS A 98 -16.77 19.43 2.93
CA LYS A 98 -16.33 19.04 4.29
C LYS A 98 -15.51 17.74 4.33
N ASN A 99 -15.57 16.91 3.30
CA ASN A 99 -14.87 15.64 3.19
C ASN A 99 -13.59 15.72 2.34
N VAL A 100 -13.31 16.87 1.75
CA VAL A 100 -12.05 17.14 1.04
C VAL A 100 -10.97 17.52 2.06
N ARG A 101 -9.89 16.74 2.12
CA ARG A 101 -8.73 16.99 2.98
C ARG A 101 -7.46 16.94 2.15
N VAL A 102 -6.85 18.09 1.94
CA VAL A 102 -5.53 18.18 1.30
C VAL A 102 -4.46 17.94 2.36
N ILE A 103 -3.50 17.09 2.04
CA ILE A 103 -2.35 16.77 2.89
C ILE A 103 -1.05 17.11 2.18
N GLU A 104 -0.04 17.47 2.96
CA GLU A 104 1.31 17.74 2.47
C GLU A 104 2.23 16.56 2.76
N PRO A 105 2.99 16.06 1.77
CA PRO A 105 4.01 15.04 2.02
C PRO A 105 5.02 15.50 3.09
N MET A 106 5.52 14.54 3.87
CA MET A 106 6.49 14.75 4.96
C MET A 106 5.97 15.61 6.13
N GLN A 107 4.66 15.82 6.21
CA GLN A 107 4.01 16.43 7.37
C GLN A 107 3.10 15.41 8.06
N ASP A 108 3.29 15.27 9.38
CA ASP A 108 2.44 14.42 10.22
C ASP A 108 1.07 15.05 10.45
N PHE A 109 0.03 14.23 10.42
CA PHE A 109 -1.29 14.57 10.90
C PHE A 109 -1.89 13.42 11.72
N PHE A 110 -2.85 13.72 12.59
CA PHE A 110 -3.49 12.71 13.43
C PHE A 110 -4.85 12.31 12.85
N LEU A 111 -5.06 11.00 12.69
CA LEU A 111 -6.30 10.44 12.19
C LEU A 111 -6.57 9.07 12.81
N GLY A 112 -7.76 8.86 13.38
CA GLY A 112 -8.13 7.57 13.98
C GLY A 112 -7.21 7.13 15.11
N GLY A 113 -6.66 8.06 15.89
CA GLY A 113 -5.75 7.77 16.99
C GLY A 113 -4.31 7.45 16.58
N MET A 114 -4.00 7.48 15.30
CA MET A 114 -2.67 7.22 14.72
C MET A 114 -2.05 8.51 14.20
N SER A 115 -0.71 8.64 14.28
CA SER A 115 0.03 9.61 13.47
C SER A 115 0.17 9.04 12.07
N VAL A 116 -0.15 9.84 11.06
CA VAL A 116 -0.10 9.49 9.64
C VAL A 116 0.80 10.47 8.93
N MET A 117 1.73 9.97 8.14
CA MET A 117 2.60 10.77 7.28
C MET A 117 2.56 10.21 5.86
N ALA A 118 2.29 11.07 4.88
CA ALA A 118 2.48 10.76 3.47
C ALA A 118 3.93 11.01 3.07
N PHE A 119 4.49 10.21 2.16
CA PHE A 119 5.84 10.41 1.62
C PHE A 119 5.87 10.16 0.12
N ASP A 120 6.69 10.93 -0.59
CA ASP A 120 6.79 10.85 -2.04
C ASP A 120 7.32 9.49 -2.52
N ILE A 121 6.68 8.92 -3.53
CA ILE A 121 7.12 7.71 -4.21
C ILE A 121 7.33 7.98 -5.70
N PRO A 122 8.30 7.30 -6.36
CA PRO A 122 8.55 7.48 -7.80
C PRO A 122 7.52 6.69 -8.62
N HIS A 123 6.41 7.31 -8.99
CA HIS A 123 5.37 6.71 -9.84
C HIS A 123 4.90 7.67 -10.92
N ASP A 124 4.21 7.17 -11.96
CA ASP A 124 3.70 7.96 -13.09
C ASP A 124 2.28 8.49 -12.83
N ALA A 125 2.12 9.15 -11.70
CA ALA A 125 0.91 9.82 -11.25
C ALA A 125 1.18 11.31 -10.98
N ALA A 126 0.14 12.08 -10.65
CA ALA A 126 0.24 13.53 -10.48
C ALA A 126 1.09 13.93 -9.27
N GLN A 127 0.82 13.35 -8.11
CA GLN A 127 1.59 13.56 -6.88
C GLN A 127 1.44 12.33 -5.97
N PRO A 128 2.05 11.18 -6.37
CA PRO A 128 1.86 9.90 -5.72
C PRO A 128 2.61 9.81 -4.40
N VAL A 129 1.98 9.19 -3.40
CA VAL A 129 2.55 9.01 -2.07
C VAL A 129 2.36 7.59 -1.55
N GLY A 130 3.31 7.15 -0.71
CA GLY A 130 3.12 6.08 0.26
C GLY A 130 2.69 6.64 1.61
N TYR A 131 2.34 5.77 2.56
CA TYR A 131 1.92 6.19 3.90
C TYR A 131 2.71 5.46 4.99
N SER A 132 3.13 6.23 6.00
CA SER A 132 3.65 5.72 7.27
C SER A 132 2.62 6.01 8.37
N LEU A 133 2.19 4.97 9.09
CA LEU A 133 1.22 5.06 10.18
C LEU A 133 1.90 4.62 11.48
N SER A 134 1.79 5.45 12.53
CA SER A 134 2.43 5.17 13.82
C SER A 134 1.41 5.20 14.96
N LEU A 135 1.54 4.24 15.87
CA LEU A 135 0.80 4.17 17.13
C LEU A 135 1.78 3.90 18.28
N GLY A 136 2.15 4.94 19.02
CA GLY A 136 3.28 4.84 19.95
C GLY A 136 4.57 4.50 19.24
N ALA A 137 5.22 3.40 19.62
CA ALA A 137 6.43 2.92 18.95
C ALA A 137 6.16 2.01 17.76
N ALA A 138 4.94 1.46 17.61
CA ALA A 138 4.60 0.58 16.49
C ALA A 138 4.38 1.38 15.20
N ARG A 139 5.01 0.93 14.09
CA ARG A 139 4.96 1.63 12.81
C ARG A 139 4.71 0.69 11.63
N LEU A 140 3.69 1.01 10.83
CA LEU A 140 3.36 0.40 9.55
C LEU A 140 3.76 1.34 8.42
N CYS A 141 4.43 0.82 7.39
CA CYS A 141 4.67 1.54 6.14
C CYS A 141 3.95 0.86 4.98
N VAL A 142 3.29 1.65 4.13
CA VAL A 142 2.65 1.19 2.89
C VAL A 142 3.34 1.86 1.72
N ALA A 143 3.98 1.05 0.88
CA ALA A 143 4.85 1.46 -0.21
C ALA A 143 4.57 0.61 -1.47
N THR A 144 3.49 0.94 -2.17
CA THR A 144 3.07 0.35 -3.45
C THR A 144 3.22 1.36 -4.57
N ASP A 145 3.21 0.91 -5.81
CA ASP A 145 3.36 1.75 -7.00
C ASP A 145 4.69 2.50 -7.04
N ILE A 146 5.75 1.74 -6.91
CA ILE A 146 7.12 2.27 -6.83
C ILE A 146 7.90 1.90 -8.07
N GLY A 147 8.27 2.87 -8.89
CA GLY A 147 9.02 2.63 -10.13
C GLY A 147 10.48 2.24 -9.91
N CYS A 148 11.08 2.56 -8.78
CA CYS A 148 12.47 2.15 -8.46
C CYS A 148 12.80 2.33 -6.97
N VAL A 149 13.76 1.56 -6.50
CA VAL A 149 14.34 1.72 -5.16
C VAL A 149 15.13 3.02 -5.09
N ARG A 150 14.83 3.86 -4.09
CA ARG A 150 15.52 5.13 -3.79
C ARG A 150 15.62 5.35 -2.30
N ASP A 151 16.72 5.96 -1.88
CA ASP A 151 16.95 6.32 -0.48
C ASP A 151 15.86 7.27 0.06
N SER A 152 15.25 8.11 -0.79
CA SER A 152 14.22 9.06 -0.37
C SER A 152 13.02 8.41 0.31
N TRP A 153 12.50 7.31 -0.22
CA TRP A 153 11.39 6.59 0.40
C TRP A 153 11.87 5.48 1.35
N LEU A 154 13.01 4.82 1.07
CA LEU A 154 13.59 3.82 1.98
C LEU A 154 13.89 4.41 3.35
N ASN A 155 14.50 5.60 3.41
CA ASN A 155 14.80 6.28 4.67
C ASN A 155 13.53 6.62 5.49
N VAL A 156 12.42 6.89 4.82
CA VAL A 156 11.13 7.09 5.52
C VAL A 156 10.59 5.77 6.05
N ALA A 157 10.71 4.70 5.28
CA ALA A 157 10.26 3.36 5.68
C ALA A 157 11.22 2.69 6.70
N ALA A 158 12.47 3.16 6.82
CA ALA A 158 13.45 2.65 7.78
C ALA A 158 12.94 2.71 9.22
N GLY A 159 13.07 1.60 9.97
CA GLY A 159 12.54 1.43 11.32
C GLY A 159 11.03 1.20 11.39
N ALA A 160 10.31 0.99 10.28
CA ALA A 160 8.96 0.45 10.33
C ALA A 160 8.99 -1.01 10.78
N ASP A 161 8.05 -1.40 11.67
CA ASP A 161 7.96 -2.80 12.13
C ASP A 161 7.32 -3.71 11.08
N ALA A 162 6.38 -3.16 10.31
CA ALA A 162 5.69 -3.86 9.22
C ALA A 162 5.69 -3.00 7.94
N VAL A 163 5.87 -3.65 6.80
CA VAL A 163 5.85 -2.97 5.50
C VAL A 163 4.99 -3.74 4.50
N VAL A 164 4.02 -3.05 3.90
CA VAL A 164 3.39 -3.52 2.66
C VAL A 164 4.21 -2.98 1.50
N LEU A 165 4.89 -3.87 0.80
CA LEU A 165 5.88 -3.53 -0.23
C LEU A 165 5.44 -4.03 -1.60
N GLU A 166 5.56 -3.19 -2.63
CA GLU A 166 5.31 -3.64 -4.00
C GLU A 166 6.26 -4.76 -4.44
N SER A 167 5.71 -5.77 -5.15
CA SER A 167 6.44 -6.76 -5.94
C SER A 167 5.64 -7.05 -7.20
N ASN A 168 5.71 -6.13 -8.18
CA ASN A 168 4.74 -6.11 -9.27
C ASN A 168 5.00 -7.17 -10.32
N TYR A 169 6.20 -7.29 -10.85
CA TYR A 169 6.46 -8.14 -12.01
C TYR A 169 7.77 -8.91 -11.92
N ASP A 170 7.79 -10.05 -12.59
CA ASP A 170 9.01 -10.75 -12.96
C ASP A 170 9.53 -10.18 -14.30
N PRO A 171 10.83 -9.80 -14.41
CA PRO A 171 11.38 -9.18 -15.60
C PRO A 171 11.28 -10.03 -16.87
N ASP A 172 11.43 -11.35 -16.76
CA ASP A 172 11.39 -12.24 -17.92
C ASP A 172 9.95 -12.51 -18.35
N MET A 173 9.02 -12.68 -17.41
CA MET A 173 7.59 -12.76 -17.72
C MET A 173 7.11 -11.49 -18.41
N LEU A 174 7.50 -10.31 -17.93
CA LEU A 174 7.11 -9.04 -18.55
C LEU A 174 7.68 -8.90 -19.97
N ARG A 175 8.96 -9.27 -20.19
CA ARG A 175 9.58 -9.20 -21.53
C ARG A 175 8.92 -10.14 -22.50
N ALA A 176 8.65 -11.39 -22.08
CA ALA A 176 8.03 -12.44 -22.90
C ALA A 176 6.51 -12.31 -23.02
N GLY A 177 5.86 -11.64 -22.06
CA GLY A 177 4.40 -11.56 -21.92
C GLY A 177 3.69 -10.81 -23.06
N PRO A 178 2.35 -10.82 -23.06
CA PRO A 178 1.54 -10.32 -24.19
C PRO A 178 1.38 -8.80 -24.23
N TYR A 179 1.88 -8.06 -23.24
CA TYR A 179 1.68 -6.61 -23.18
C TYR A 179 2.31 -5.87 -24.37
N PRO A 180 1.66 -4.82 -24.90
CA PRO A 180 2.24 -3.96 -25.93
C PRO A 180 3.58 -3.38 -25.48
N TYR A 181 4.49 -3.17 -26.43
CA TYR A 181 5.83 -2.64 -26.15
C TYR A 181 5.82 -1.35 -25.32
N ALA A 182 4.96 -0.39 -25.66
CA ALA A 182 4.85 0.87 -24.92
C ALA A 182 4.48 0.65 -23.44
N LEU A 183 3.56 -0.30 -23.15
CA LEU A 183 3.18 -0.63 -21.77
C LEU A 183 4.34 -1.31 -21.03
N LYS A 184 5.07 -2.22 -21.68
CA LYS A 184 6.28 -2.83 -21.09
C LYS A 184 7.30 -1.76 -20.72
N GLN A 185 7.57 -0.79 -21.63
CA GLN A 185 8.52 0.31 -21.35
C GLN A 185 8.04 1.19 -20.19
N ARG A 186 6.74 1.47 -20.09
CA ARG A 186 6.15 2.20 -18.96
C ARG A 186 6.41 1.46 -17.65
N ILE A 187 6.09 0.16 -17.58
CA ILE A 187 6.27 -0.67 -16.38
C ILE A 187 7.74 -0.74 -15.97
N LEU A 188 8.66 -0.94 -16.93
CA LEU A 188 10.11 -1.01 -16.71
C LEU A 188 10.76 0.34 -16.36
N SER A 189 10.04 1.44 -16.50
CA SER A 189 10.59 2.77 -16.25
C SER A 189 10.84 3.03 -14.76
N ARG A 190 11.68 4.02 -14.46
CA ARG A 190 11.93 4.46 -13.07
C ARG A 190 10.71 5.09 -12.36
N ARG A 191 9.59 5.22 -13.06
CA ARG A 191 8.29 5.68 -12.58
C ARG A 191 7.19 4.64 -12.83
N GLY A 192 7.55 3.41 -13.22
CA GLY A 192 6.63 2.30 -13.41
C GLY A 192 6.39 1.54 -12.10
N HIS A 193 6.86 0.30 -12.05
CA HIS A 193 6.66 -0.59 -10.90
C HIS A 193 7.94 -1.33 -10.50
N LEU A 194 7.99 -1.89 -9.28
CA LEU A 194 9.10 -2.70 -8.81
C LEU A 194 9.06 -4.12 -9.37
N ALA A 195 10.21 -4.55 -9.92
CA ALA A 195 10.43 -5.96 -10.20
C ALA A 195 10.62 -6.75 -8.89
N ASN A 196 10.41 -8.08 -8.96
CA ASN A 196 10.60 -8.98 -7.81
C ASN A 196 12.01 -8.87 -7.20
N ASP A 197 13.04 -8.75 -8.04
CA ASP A 197 14.44 -8.59 -7.58
C ASP A 197 14.66 -7.26 -6.84
N ASP A 198 14.05 -6.18 -7.33
CA ASP A 198 14.10 -4.87 -6.69
C ASP A 198 13.35 -4.87 -5.35
N ALA A 199 12.20 -5.52 -5.30
CA ALA A 199 11.43 -5.73 -4.08
C ALA A 199 12.26 -6.52 -3.04
N GLY A 200 12.95 -7.58 -3.47
CA GLY A 200 13.86 -8.35 -2.62
C GLY A 200 15.00 -7.50 -2.05
N ARG A 201 15.63 -6.64 -2.86
CA ARG A 201 16.67 -5.71 -2.39
C ARG A 201 16.13 -4.68 -1.38
N ALA A 202 14.95 -4.13 -1.65
CA ALA A 202 14.29 -3.21 -0.72
C ALA A 202 13.93 -3.91 0.59
N ALA A 203 13.37 -5.13 0.54
CA ALA A 203 13.06 -5.91 1.72
C ALA A 203 14.28 -6.19 2.60
N VAL A 204 15.44 -6.50 2.00
CA VAL A 204 16.71 -6.68 2.74
C VAL A 204 17.09 -5.40 3.48
N SER A 205 17.02 -4.24 2.83
CA SER A 205 17.29 -2.95 3.48
C SER A 205 16.34 -2.71 4.65
N LEU A 206 15.04 -2.86 4.40
CA LEU A 206 14.00 -2.62 5.41
C LEU A 206 14.12 -3.54 6.63
N VAL A 207 14.46 -4.82 6.43
CA VAL A 207 14.67 -5.76 7.54
C VAL A 207 15.93 -5.40 8.34
N ARG A 208 17.00 -4.99 7.68
CA ARG A 208 18.22 -4.48 8.36
C ARG A 208 17.93 -3.23 9.19
N ASP A 209 17.00 -2.40 8.73
CA ASP A 209 16.58 -1.17 9.40
C ASP A 209 15.45 -1.40 10.44
N GLY A 210 15.06 -2.65 10.70
CA GLY A 210 14.18 -3.02 11.81
C GLY A 210 12.86 -3.70 11.43
N ALA A 211 12.50 -3.78 10.15
CA ALA A 211 11.24 -4.42 9.75
C ALA A 211 11.21 -5.90 10.12
N ARG A 212 10.12 -6.32 10.77
CA ARG A 212 9.89 -7.70 11.20
C ARG A 212 8.80 -8.39 10.37
N GLN A 213 8.07 -7.62 9.57
CA GLN A 213 6.97 -8.14 8.77
C GLN A 213 6.97 -7.48 7.39
N ILE A 214 7.16 -8.28 6.36
CA ILE A 214 7.07 -7.86 4.96
C ILE A 214 5.87 -8.54 4.32
N VAL A 215 4.94 -7.74 3.79
CA VAL A 215 3.80 -8.22 3.02
C VAL A 215 3.98 -7.72 1.58
N LEU A 216 4.30 -8.62 0.66
CA LEU A 216 4.41 -8.28 -0.75
C LEU A 216 3.04 -8.02 -1.34
N GLY A 217 2.88 -6.93 -2.04
CA GLY A 217 1.60 -6.54 -2.64
C GLY A 217 1.73 -6.01 -4.06
N HIS A 218 0.59 -5.61 -4.62
CA HIS A 218 0.46 -5.01 -5.94
C HIS A 218 1.05 -5.85 -7.09
N LEU A 219 0.85 -7.19 -7.04
CA LEU A 219 1.34 -8.10 -8.06
C LEU A 219 0.56 -7.94 -9.38
N SER A 220 1.29 -7.90 -10.49
CA SER A 220 0.71 -8.00 -11.83
C SER A 220 0.00 -9.34 -12.02
N LYS A 221 -1.16 -9.32 -12.67
CA LYS A 221 -1.90 -10.54 -12.98
C LYS A 221 -1.22 -11.36 -14.09
N GLU A 222 -0.64 -10.68 -15.07
CA GLU A 222 -0.10 -11.28 -16.29
C GLU A 222 1.40 -11.57 -16.20
N ASN A 223 2.12 -10.79 -15.39
CA ASN A 223 3.59 -10.80 -15.37
C ASN A 223 4.17 -11.20 -14.02
N ASN A 224 3.36 -11.82 -13.16
CA ASN A 224 3.79 -12.33 -11.85
C ASN A 224 2.81 -13.38 -11.31
N PHE A 225 3.24 -14.10 -10.29
CA PHE A 225 2.35 -14.95 -9.46
C PHE A 225 2.93 -15.04 -8.03
N PRO A 226 2.07 -15.27 -7.00
CA PRO A 226 2.46 -15.18 -5.61
C PRO A 226 3.71 -15.98 -5.23
N ALA A 227 3.77 -17.25 -5.61
CA ALA A 227 4.90 -18.12 -5.25
C ALA A 227 6.24 -17.67 -5.87
N LEU A 228 6.23 -17.01 -7.05
CA LEU A 228 7.44 -16.46 -7.66
C LEU A 228 7.92 -15.21 -6.90
N ALA A 229 7.03 -14.27 -6.64
CA ALA A 229 7.34 -13.06 -5.90
C ALA A 229 7.89 -13.40 -4.50
N GLU A 230 7.21 -14.30 -3.78
CA GLU A 230 7.63 -14.76 -2.46
C GLU A 230 9.01 -15.42 -2.51
N LYS A 231 9.24 -16.33 -3.45
CA LYS A 231 10.52 -17.03 -3.60
C LYS A 231 11.67 -16.08 -3.92
N CYS A 232 11.48 -15.13 -4.84
CA CYS A 232 12.50 -14.13 -5.18
C CYS A 232 12.88 -13.29 -3.97
N CYS A 233 11.89 -12.80 -3.22
CA CYS A 233 12.14 -12.00 -2.02
C CYS A 233 12.77 -12.84 -0.89
N ALA A 234 12.29 -14.07 -0.67
CA ALA A 234 12.85 -14.99 0.32
C ALA A 234 14.34 -15.28 0.04
N LEU A 235 14.70 -15.61 -1.21
CA LEU A 235 16.09 -15.84 -1.59
C LEU A 235 16.98 -14.62 -1.37
N ALA A 236 16.48 -13.41 -1.61
CA ALA A 236 17.23 -12.18 -1.34
C ALA A 236 17.48 -11.99 0.16
N LEU A 237 16.45 -12.21 0.99
CA LEU A 237 16.54 -12.11 2.46
C LEU A 237 17.49 -13.18 3.03
N GLU A 238 17.33 -14.44 2.65
CA GLU A 238 18.17 -15.55 3.09
C GLU A 238 19.64 -15.35 2.68
N SER A 239 19.89 -14.89 1.45
CA SER A 239 21.25 -14.56 0.96
C SER A 239 21.89 -13.42 1.74
N ALA A 240 21.08 -12.53 2.33
CA ALA A 240 21.53 -11.45 3.21
C ALA A 240 21.68 -11.88 4.68
N GLY A 241 21.44 -13.17 5.00
CA GLY A 241 21.58 -13.76 6.32
C GLY A 241 20.33 -13.61 7.20
N VAL A 242 19.19 -13.20 6.65
CA VAL A 242 17.90 -13.09 7.37
C VAL A 242 17.28 -14.48 7.48
N ARG A 243 16.91 -14.88 8.69
CA ARG A 243 16.20 -16.16 8.96
C ARG A 243 14.70 -15.89 8.96
N LEU A 244 14.04 -16.32 7.89
CA LEU A 244 12.59 -16.19 7.78
C LEU A 244 11.88 -17.03 8.86
N GLY A 245 10.87 -16.42 9.51
CA GLY A 245 10.16 -17.00 10.66
C GLY A 245 10.79 -16.68 12.03
N GLU A 246 12.09 -16.27 12.07
CA GLU A 246 12.78 -15.85 13.30
C GLU A 246 13.07 -14.35 13.30
N ASP A 247 13.81 -13.87 12.30
CA ASP A 247 14.24 -12.46 12.20
C ASP A 247 13.17 -11.60 11.55
N ALA A 248 12.47 -12.12 10.54
CA ALA A 248 11.34 -11.48 9.88
C ALA A 248 10.35 -12.50 9.30
N SER A 249 9.11 -12.09 9.12
CA SER A 249 8.08 -12.82 8.37
C SER A 249 7.90 -12.22 6.97
N LEU A 250 7.63 -13.10 6.00
CA LEU A 250 7.34 -12.75 4.61
C LEU A 250 6.05 -13.43 4.19
N CYS A 251 5.16 -12.72 3.53
CA CYS A 251 3.99 -13.29 2.85
C CYS A 251 3.59 -12.42 1.65
N VAL A 252 2.68 -12.93 0.84
CA VAL A 252 2.11 -12.22 -0.32
C VAL A 252 0.66 -11.90 -0.03
N ALA A 253 0.25 -10.67 -0.32
CA ALA A 253 -1.12 -10.22 -0.17
C ALA A 253 -2.03 -10.87 -1.21
N GLU A 254 -3.23 -11.27 -0.78
CA GLU A 254 -4.27 -11.82 -1.65
C GLU A 254 -4.79 -10.76 -2.63
N ARG A 255 -4.97 -11.16 -3.89
CA ARG A 255 -5.43 -10.26 -4.94
C ARG A 255 -6.89 -9.84 -4.73
N ASP A 256 -7.75 -10.80 -4.49
CA ASP A 256 -9.21 -10.64 -4.61
C ASP A 256 -9.95 -10.76 -3.28
N GLY A 257 -9.28 -10.61 -2.15
CA GLY A 257 -9.87 -10.71 -0.83
C GLY A 257 -8.88 -10.50 0.30
N LEU A 258 -9.36 -10.73 1.51
CA LEU A 258 -8.65 -10.55 2.75
C LEU A 258 -7.41 -11.45 2.86
N THR A 259 -6.25 -10.87 3.03
CA THR A 259 -4.98 -11.61 3.26
C THR A 259 -4.89 -12.21 4.67
N GLY A 260 -5.57 -11.60 5.63
CA GLY A 260 -5.50 -11.90 7.06
C GLY A 260 -5.28 -10.62 7.86
N MET A 261 -5.53 -10.68 9.15
CA MET A 261 -5.28 -9.54 10.06
C MET A 261 -3.89 -9.69 10.67
N PHE A 262 -3.07 -8.67 10.48
CA PHE A 262 -1.73 -8.58 11.05
C PHE A 262 -1.70 -7.60 12.22
N ALA A 263 -0.97 -7.97 13.28
CA ALA A 263 -0.64 -7.07 14.38
C ALA A 263 0.76 -6.50 14.18
N VAL A 264 0.88 -5.17 14.24
CA VAL A 264 2.16 -4.48 14.19
C VAL A 264 2.68 -4.36 15.61
N ARG A 265 3.82 -4.99 15.89
CA ARG A 265 4.45 -4.97 17.21
C ARG A 265 5.75 -4.20 17.10
N ALA A 266 5.92 -3.20 17.96
CA ALA A 266 7.20 -2.49 18.06
C ALA A 266 8.33 -3.50 18.33
N GLY A 267 9.41 -3.38 17.57
CA GLY A 267 10.63 -4.13 17.84
C GLY A 267 11.20 -3.75 19.22
N PHE A 268 11.71 -4.73 19.93
CA PHE A 268 12.42 -4.53 21.20
C PHE A 268 13.87 -4.18 20.91
#